data_a088bb90c3f657e5b51c9030ea123da5
#
_entry.id   a088bb90c3f657e5b51c9030ea123da5
#
_cell.length_a   1.000
_cell.length_b   1.000
_cell.length_c   1.000
_cell.angle_alpha   90.00
_cell.angle_beta   90.00
_cell.angle_gamma   90.00
#
_symmetry.space_group_name_H-M   'P 1'
#
loop_
_entity.id
_entity.type
_entity.pdbx_description
1 polymer ?
#
loop_
_entity_poly.entity_id
_entity_poly.type
_entity_poly.pdbx_seq_one_letter_code
_entity_poly.pdbx_strand_id
1 'polypeptide(L)'
;MRLIVYGSLVYDRIMDFPGYFKDFILPKQIHKLSVSFTVKEFHETFGGAGGNIAYNLTLLGIRPILYGTVGRDFSKYQEHFNSINLTGIKKYPEDLTASAYIITDKNNNQITGFFPGAMRFHAQPPKLRKNDLVIIAPGNPNEMLDFADSCYLKVVPFIFDPGQQIIQFTKRQLKRAIKQAAIYIVNDYELSLTQKITGYNKVDLLSNAGVLITTLGNKGSLIEIKIKNNQQSIQIKPATVKKVVDPTGAGDAYRAGIIKGITLFKKTFLKKQYLKLPWQKIGQFGSLAAVYALENYGTQNHYYNLEKVKKRYQLTYQEKYD
;
A
#
# COMPACT_ATOMS: atom_id res chain seq x y z
N MET A 1 -3.70 20.94 4.49
CA MET A 1 -3.12 19.63 4.82
C MET A 1 -2.44 19.12 3.58
N ARG A 2 -1.11 19.00 3.58
CA ARG A 2 -0.40 18.28 2.52
C ARG A 2 -0.52 16.79 2.81
N LEU A 3 -0.66 16.02 1.75
CA LEU A 3 -0.59 14.56 1.84
C LEU A 3 0.76 14.11 1.27
N ILE A 4 1.50 13.38 2.07
CA ILE A 4 2.81 12.84 1.72
C ILE A 4 2.68 11.32 1.65
N VAL A 5 3.10 10.74 0.55
CA VAL A 5 3.19 9.31 0.33
C VAL A 5 4.66 8.94 0.24
N TYR A 6 5.15 8.10 1.13
CA TYR A 6 6.44 7.45 1.00
C TYR A 6 6.23 5.97 0.65
N GLY A 7 6.99 5.46 -0.31
CA GLY A 7 6.98 4.04 -0.66
C GLY A 7 7.69 3.75 -1.97
N SER A 8 7.73 2.47 -2.33
CA SER A 8 8.39 1.98 -3.54
C SER A 8 7.71 2.45 -4.82
N LEU A 9 8.54 2.65 -5.85
CA LEU A 9 8.16 2.74 -7.25
C LEU A 9 8.85 1.60 -7.97
N VAL A 10 8.10 0.76 -8.68
CA VAL A 10 8.58 -0.50 -9.25
C VAL A 10 8.07 -0.65 -10.67
N TYR A 11 8.89 -1.16 -11.57
CA TYR A 11 8.41 -1.71 -12.83
C TYR A 11 8.09 -3.19 -12.62
N ASP A 12 6.85 -3.59 -12.91
CA ASP A 12 6.44 -4.99 -12.93
C ASP A 12 6.59 -5.51 -14.37
N ARG A 13 7.57 -6.39 -14.57
CA ARG A 13 7.94 -6.99 -15.84
C ARG A 13 7.46 -8.42 -15.88
N ILE A 14 6.28 -8.61 -16.48
CA ILE A 14 5.55 -9.86 -16.49
C ILE A 14 5.81 -10.59 -17.80
N MET A 15 6.18 -11.86 -17.71
CA MET A 15 6.49 -12.74 -18.82
C MET A 15 5.57 -13.96 -18.76
N ASP A 16 4.78 -14.17 -19.81
CA ASP A 16 3.84 -15.27 -19.86
C ASP A 16 4.49 -16.51 -20.48
N PHE A 17 4.66 -17.52 -19.66
CA PHE A 17 5.18 -18.83 -20.06
C PHE A 17 4.03 -19.72 -20.53
N PRO A 18 4.01 -20.18 -21.82
CA PRO A 18 2.92 -20.95 -22.39
C PRO A 18 2.98 -22.45 -22.02
N GLY A 19 3.48 -22.78 -20.84
CA GLY A 19 3.62 -24.13 -20.28
C GLY A 19 3.26 -24.17 -18.79
N TYR A 20 3.69 -25.21 -18.13
CA TYR A 20 3.53 -25.38 -16.69
C TYR A 20 4.90 -25.57 -16.04
N PHE A 21 5.20 -24.89 -14.97
CA PHE A 21 6.47 -25.03 -14.25
C PHE A 21 6.75 -26.46 -13.80
N LYS A 22 5.70 -27.20 -13.40
CA LYS A 22 5.82 -28.61 -12.97
C LYS A 22 6.42 -29.53 -14.02
N ASP A 23 6.32 -29.17 -15.32
CA ASP A 23 6.86 -30.01 -16.42
C ASP A 23 8.37 -29.78 -16.61
N PHE A 24 8.92 -28.68 -16.06
CA PHE A 24 10.31 -28.26 -16.20
C PHE A 24 11.09 -28.32 -14.87
N ILE A 25 10.41 -28.15 -13.74
CA ILE A 25 11.03 -28.15 -12.41
C ILE A 25 10.79 -29.50 -11.76
N LEU A 26 11.85 -30.29 -11.63
CA LEU A 26 11.81 -31.59 -10.98
C LEU A 26 12.10 -31.44 -9.48
N PRO A 27 11.13 -31.65 -8.57
CA PRO A 27 11.31 -31.40 -7.13
C PRO A 27 12.48 -32.16 -6.50
N LYS A 28 12.76 -33.37 -6.98
CA LYS A 28 13.86 -34.22 -6.50
C LYS A 28 15.26 -33.75 -6.97
N GLN A 29 15.31 -32.84 -7.95
CA GLN A 29 16.57 -32.33 -8.54
C GLN A 29 16.73 -30.82 -8.39
N ILE A 30 15.99 -30.21 -7.48
CA ILE A 30 15.99 -28.75 -7.26
C ILE A 30 17.39 -28.20 -6.90
N HIS A 31 18.25 -29.04 -6.30
CA HIS A 31 19.64 -28.69 -5.97
C HIS A 31 20.55 -28.54 -7.20
N LYS A 32 20.09 -28.96 -8.39
CA LYS A 32 20.80 -28.85 -9.68
C LYS A 32 19.94 -28.11 -10.72
N LEU A 33 19.05 -27.24 -10.25
CA LEU A 33 18.10 -26.56 -11.10
C LEU A 33 18.82 -25.66 -12.10
N SER A 34 18.63 -25.97 -13.41
CA SER A 34 18.99 -25.10 -14.53
C SER A 34 17.84 -25.16 -15.52
N VAL A 35 16.99 -24.16 -15.51
CA VAL A 35 15.76 -24.13 -16.32
C VAL A 35 15.73 -22.86 -17.15
N SER A 36 15.34 -22.99 -18.41
CA SER A 36 15.08 -21.87 -19.33
C SER A 36 13.65 -21.95 -19.81
N PHE A 37 12.92 -20.84 -19.70
CA PHE A 37 11.55 -20.71 -20.18
C PHE A 37 11.50 -19.82 -21.42
N THR A 38 10.97 -20.34 -22.53
CA THR A 38 10.62 -19.49 -23.67
C THR A 38 9.26 -18.86 -23.41
N VAL A 39 9.24 -17.57 -23.18
CA VAL A 39 8.03 -16.80 -22.90
C VAL A 39 7.37 -16.34 -24.19
N LYS A 40 6.03 -16.24 -24.19
CA LYS A 40 5.25 -15.84 -25.36
C LYS A 40 5.03 -14.33 -25.40
N GLU A 41 4.77 -13.73 -24.26
CA GLU A 41 4.42 -12.32 -24.13
C GLU A 41 5.25 -11.68 -23.02
N PHE A 42 5.52 -10.37 -23.18
CA PHE A 42 6.21 -9.55 -22.20
C PHE A 42 5.42 -8.27 -22.00
N HIS A 43 5.08 -7.99 -20.75
CA HIS A 43 4.36 -6.78 -20.36
C HIS A 43 5.17 -6.03 -19.30
N GLU A 44 5.38 -4.73 -19.51
CA GLU A 44 5.95 -3.82 -18.51
C GLU A 44 4.82 -2.92 -18.00
N THR A 45 4.56 -2.98 -16.70
CA THR A 45 3.53 -2.17 -16.04
C THR A 45 4.12 -1.40 -14.87
N PHE A 46 3.40 -0.38 -14.42
CA PHE A 46 3.80 0.44 -13.28
C PHE A 46 3.26 -0.17 -11.99
N GLY A 47 4.11 -0.26 -10.97
CA GLY A 47 3.80 -0.86 -9.69
C GLY A 47 4.57 -0.19 -8.54
N GLY A 48 4.64 -0.90 -7.42
CA GLY A 48 5.20 -0.40 -6.18
C GLY A 48 4.18 0.33 -5.31
N ALA A 49 4.18 0.02 -4.01
CA ALA A 49 3.14 0.47 -3.09
C ALA A 49 2.99 2.00 -3.04
N GLY A 50 4.10 2.75 -3.02
CA GLY A 50 4.06 4.21 -3.04
C GLY A 50 3.43 4.76 -4.32
N GLY A 51 3.82 4.21 -5.48
CA GLY A 51 3.28 4.56 -6.78
C GLY A 51 1.78 4.25 -6.89
N ASN A 52 1.39 3.05 -6.48
CA ASN A 52 -0.01 2.59 -6.53
C ASN A 52 -0.93 3.43 -5.64
N ILE A 53 -0.50 3.75 -4.42
CA ILE A 53 -1.27 4.61 -3.50
C ILE A 53 -1.39 6.02 -4.09
N ALA A 54 -0.30 6.60 -4.59
CA ALA A 54 -0.30 7.93 -5.17
C ALA A 54 -1.20 8.01 -6.40
N TYR A 55 -1.15 7.01 -7.28
CA TYR A 55 -2.03 6.89 -8.45
C TYR A 55 -3.51 6.90 -8.04
N ASN A 56 -3.91 6.00 -7.13
CA ASN A 56 -5.28 5.91 -6.66
C ASN A 56 -5.77 7.19 -5.97
N LEU A 57 -4.90 7.89 -5.24
CA LEU A 57 -5.22 9.19 -4.64
C LEU A 57 -5.56 10.24 -5.68
N THR A 58 -4.87 10.26 -6.84
CA THR A 58 -5.20 11.21 -7.92
C THR A 58 -6.57 10.94 -8.51
N LEU A 59 -6.94 9.67 -8.69
CA LEU A 59 -8.28 9.27 -9.15
C LEU A 59 -9.38 9.68 -8.15
N LEU A 60 -9.04 9.74 -6.85
CA LEU A 60 -9.92 10.23 -5.79
C LEU A 60 -9.89 11.77 -5.61
N GLY A 61 -9.24 12.49 -6.54
CA GLY A 61 -9.17 13.95 -6.55
C GLY A 61 -8.22 14.54 -5.49
N ILE A 62 -7.20 13.77 -5.08
CA ILE A 62 -6.15 14.24 -4.16
C ILE A 62 -4.81 14.28 -4.90
N ARG A 63 -4.08 15.37 -4.79
CA ARG A 63 -2.73 15.51 -5.35
C ARG A 63 -1.68 15.26 -4.26
N PRO A 64 -1.13 14.05 -4.14
CA PRO A 64 -0.13 13.74 -3.12
C PRO A 64 1.25 14.27 -3.52
N ILE A 65 2.15 14.42 -2.53
CA ILE A 65 3.59 14.56 -2.75
C ILE A 65 4.20 13.17 -2.55
N LEU A 66 4.76 12.61 -3.61
CA LEU A 66 5.36 11.27 -3.57
C LEU A 66 6.84 11.36 -3.23
N TYR A 67 7.27 10.57 -2.25
CA TYR A 67 8.64 10.37 -1.82
C TYR A 67 9.07 8.95 -2.10
N GLY A 68 10.24 8.80 -2.66
CA GLY A 68 10.85 7.52 -2.98
C GLY A 68 12.10 7.73 -3.82
N THR A 69 12.74 6.65 -4.20
CA THR A 69 13.97 6.64 -4.99
C THR A 69 13.76 5.95 -6.33
N VAL A 70 14.39 6.46 -7.37
CA VAL A 70 14.27 5.95 -8.74
C VAL A 70 15.60 6.00 -9.45
N GLY A 71 15.77 5.19 -10.48
CA GLY A 71 16.96 5.13 -11.31
C GLY A 71 16.89 5.99 -12.57
N ARG A 72 17.86 5.77 -13.48
CA ARG A 72 17.97 6.49 -14.76
C ARG A 72 16.83 6.21 -15.74
N ASP A 73 16.11 5.11 -15.57
CA ASP A 73 15.03 4.63 -16.43
C ASP A 73 13.63 5.12 -16.01
N PHE A 74 13.54 6.10 -15.11
CA PHE A 74 12.28 6.56 -14.53
C PHE A 74 11.38 7.37 -15.50
N SER A 75 11.84 7.78 -16.66
CA SER A 75 11.12 8.72 -17.56
C SER A 75 9.71 8.24 -17.92
N LYS A 76 9.54 6.98 -18.32
CA LYS A 76 8.22 6.41 -18.65
C LYS A 76 7.25 6.46 -17.46
N TYR A 77 7.74 6.14 -16.27
CA TYR A 77 6.94 6.18 -15.04
C TYR A 77 6.58 7.63 -14.67
N GLN A 78 7.50 8.55 -14.88
CA GLN A 78 7.26 10.00 -14.65
C GLN A 78 6.18 10.53 -15.58
N GLU A 79 6.17 10.15 -16.87
CA GLU A 79 5.15 10.51 -17.84
C GLU A 79 3.77 9.99 -17.48
N HIS A 80 3.69 8.78 -16.92
CA HIS A 80 2.45 8.21 -16.42
C HIS A 80 1.83 9.03 -15.27
N PHE A 81 2.65 9.75 -14.49
CA PHE A 81 2.23 10.49 -13.30
C PHE A 81 1.89 11.97 -13.57
N ASN A 82 0.94 12.26 -14.45
CA ASN A 82 0.58 13.62 -14.84
C ASN A 82 0.06 14.52 -13.71
N SER A 83 -0.48 13.97 -12.63
CA SER A 83 -1.14 14.71 -11.54
C SER A 83 -0.50 14.53 -10.17
N ILE A 84 0.63 13.79 -10.08
CA ILE A 84 1.34 13.55 -8.83
C ILE A 84 2.46 14.58 -8.67
N ASN A 85 2.64 15.09 -7.46
CA ASN A 85 3.78 15.95 -7.17
C ASN A 85 5.01 15.08 -6.87
N LEU A 86 5.97 15.08 -7.79
CA LEU A 86 7.20 14.29 -7.75
C LEU A 86 8.40 14.99 -7.10
N THR A 87 8.19 16.14 -6.44
CA THR A 87 9.29 16.91 -5.82
C THR A 87 10.01 16.15 -4.70
N GLY A 88 9.41 15.09 -4.19
CA GLY A 88 10.02 14.20 -3.18
C GLY A 88 10.79 13.01 -3.76
N ILE A 89 10.78 12.83 -5.09
CA ILE A 89 11.51 11.75 -5.74
C ILE A 89 12.99 12.10 -5.86
N LYS A 90 13.85 11.19 -5.39
CA LYS A 90 15.29 11.29 -5.54
C LYS A 90 15.78 10.33 -6.63
N LYS A 91 16.45 10.88 -7.64
CA LYS A 91 17.01 10.10 -8.75
C LYS A 91 18.43 9.69 -8.44
N TYR A 92 18.75 8.43 -8.73
CA TYR A 92 20.07 7.82 -8.67
C TYR A 92 20.46 7.33 -10.06
N PRO A 93 21.12 8.16 -10.88
CA PRO A 93 21.38 7.86 -12.29
C PRO A 93 22.36 6.69 -12.49
N GLU A 94 23.11 6.34 -11.47
CA GLU A 94 24.01 5.18 -11.44
C GLU A 94 23.28 3.83 -11.40
N ASP A 95 21.99 3.83 -11.10
CA ASP A 95 21.19 2.61 -10.96
C ASP A 95 19.92 2.63 -11.83
N LEU A 96 19.19 1.51 -11.82
CA LEU A 96 17.86 1.39 -12.38
C LEU A 96 16.81 1.55 -11.29
N THR A 97 15.59 1.92 -11.68
CA THR A 97 14.41 1.87 -10.81
C THR A 97 14.15 0.41 -10.40
N ALA A 98 13.63 0.21 -9.19
CA ALA A 98 13.28 -1.12 -8.72
C ALA A 98 12.37 -1.86 -9.72
N SER A 99 12.57 -3.17 -9.85
CA SER A 99 11.84 -3.97 -10.82
C SER A 99 11.53 -5.36 -10.28
N ALA A 100 10.31 -5.82 -10.51
CA ALA A 100 9.91 -7.22 -10.32
C ALA A 100 9.90 -7.92 -11.68
N TYR A 101 10.67 -8.97 -11.83
CA TYR A 101 10.69 -9.83 -13.02
C TYR A 101 9.89 -11.07 -12.71
N ILE A 102 8.70 -11.18 -13.30
CA ILE A 102 7.68 -12.16 -12.96
C ILE A 102 7.48 -13.08 -14.16
N ILE A 103 7.70 -14.37 -13.99
CA ILE A 103 7.33 -15.37 -14.97
C ILE A 103 6.06 -16.06 -14.45
N THR A 104 5.02 -16.09 -15.28
CA THR A 104 3.72 -16.70 -14.94
C THR A 104 3.44 -17.88 -15.85
N ASP A 105 3.08 -19.03 -15.28
CA ASP A 105 2.68 -20.22 -16.04
C ASP A 105 1.16 -20.27 -16.30
N LYS A 106 0.69 -21.25 -17.08
CA LYS A 106 -0.74 -21.42 -17.43
C LYS A 106 -1.67 -21.65 -16.23
N ASN A 107 -1.14 -22.03 -15.07
CA ASN A 107 -1.89 -22.18 -13.84
C ASN A 107 -1.80 -20.96 -12.93
N ASN A 108 -1.29 -19.83 -13.42
CA ASN A 108 -1.01 -18.60 -12.65
C ASN A 108 -0.01 -18.81 -11.50
N ASN A 109 0.84 -19.86 -11.56
CA ASN A 109 1.99 -19.95 -10.67
C ASN A 109 3.03 -18.93 -11.11
N GLN A 110 3.74 -18.33 -10.15
CA GLN A 110 4.71 -17.28 -10.43
C GLN A 110 6.09 -17.60 -9.86
N ILE A 111 7.11 -17.29 -10.64
CA ILE A 111 8.50 -17.21 -10.20
C ILE A 111 8.92 -15.75 -10.33
N THR A 112 9.29 -15.12 -9.22
CA THR A 112 9.61 -13.69 -9.19
C THR A 112 11.03 -13.45 -8.72
N GLY A 113 11.80 -12.71 -9.52
CA GLY A 113 13.05 -12.08 -9.11
C GLY A 113 12.82 -10.59 -8.85
N PHE A 114 13.10 -10.11 -7.65
CA PHE A 114 12.99 -8.70 -7.33
C PHE A 114 14.36 -8.03 -7.32
N PHE A 115 14.51 -7.01 -8.18
CA PHE A 115 15.70 -6.16 -8.23
C PHE A 115 15.39 -4.83 -7.52
N PRO A 116 15.98 -4.54 -6.37
CA PRO A 116 15.68 -3.33 -5.61
C PRO A 116 16.20 -2.04 -6.28
N GLY A 117 17.25 -2.11 -7.09
CA GLY A 117 17.82 -0.96 -7.78
C GLY A 117 17.99 0.25 -6.87
N ALA A 118 17.53 1.41 -7.33
CA ALA A 118 17.61 2.66 -6.58
C ALA A 118 16.85 2.64 -5.25
N MET A 119 15.91 1.69 -5.03
CA MET A 119 15.20 1.58 -3.74
C MET A 119 16.13 1.27 -2.56
N ARG A 120 17.36 0.79 -2.81
CA ARG A 120 18.37 0.58 -1.75
C ARG A 120 18.99 1.86 -1.20
N PHE A 121 18.81 2.99 -1.91
CA PHE A 121 19.34 4.30 -1.50
C PHE A 121 18.29 5.11 -0.72
N HIS A 122 18.67 6.28 -0.24
CA HIS A 122 17.85 7.10 0.67
C HIS A 122 17.16 8.26 -0.04
N ALA A 123 15.85 8.40 0.18
CA ALA A 123 15.04 9.51 -0.31
C ALA A 123 15.02 10.75 0.61
N GLN A 124 15.45 10.64 1.82
CA GLN A 124 15.39 11.65 2.89
C GLN A 124 13.95 12.12 3.24
N PRO A 125 13.58 12.13 4.52
CA PRO A 125 12.28 12.64 4.96
C PRO A 125 12.12 14.14 4.64
N PRO A 126 10.90 14.59 4.30
CA PRO A 126 10.62 15.98 4.01
C PRO A 126 10.68 16.89 5.24
N LYS A 127 10.79 18.20 5.00
CA LYS A 127 10.44 19.18 6.04
C LYS A 127 8.94 19.09 6.33
N LEU A 128 8.59 18.39 7.40
CA LEU A 128 7.22 18.18 7.84
C LEU A 128 6.61 19.44 8.44
N ARG A 129 5.31 19.63 8.21
CA ARG A 129 4.49 20.71 8.78
C ARG A 129 3.42 20.09 9.70
N LYS A 130 3.05 20.78 10.75
CA LYS A 130 2.09 20.32 11.77
C LYS A 130 0.76 19.75 11.21
N ASN A 131 0.33 20.25 10.05
CA ASN A 131 -0.92 19.85 9.42
C ASN A 131 -0.71 18.86 8.24
N ASP A 132 0.43 18.21 8.15
CA ASP A 132 0.64 17.16 7.15
C ASP A 132 -0.02 15.85 7.60
N LEU A 133 -0.34 15.01 6.65
CA LEU A 133 -0.66 13.60 6.82
C LEU A 133 0.34 12.79 5.98
N VAL A 134 0.94 11.81 6.59
CA VAL A 134 1.93 10.95 5.93
C VAL A 134 1.41 9.52 5.88
N ILE A 135 1.59 8.83 4.76
CA ILE A 135 1.56 7.37 4.71
C ILE A 135 2.96 6.87 4.41
N ILE A 136 3.41 5.91 5.21
CA ILE A 136 4.68 5.20 5.06
C ILE A 136 4.32 3.81 4.59
N ALA A 137 4.38 3.61 3.26
CA ALA A 137 4.11 2.36 2.58
C ALA A 137 5.40 1.57 2.33
N PRO A 138 5.33 0.29 1.92
CA PRO A 138 6.50 -0.53 1.68
C PRO A 138 7.54 0.11 0.76
N GLY A 139 8.77 0.19 1.24
CA GLY A 139 9.92 0.76 0.57
C GLY A 139 11.21 0.25 1.21
N ASN A 140 12.26 1.06 1.26
CA ASN A 140 13.48 0.74 2.01
C ASN A 140 13.17 0.71 3.51
N PRO A 141 13.42 -0.40 4.23
CA PRO A 141 13.05 -0.54 5.65
C PRO A 141 13.68 0.51 6.57
N ASN A 142 14.94 0.91 6.31
CA ASN A 142 15.61 1.94 7.11
C ASN A 142 14.94 3.30 6.92
N GLU A 143 14.61 3.66 5.69
CA GLU A 143 13.89 4.91 5.39
C GLU A 143 12.49 4.93 5.98
N MET A 144 11.78 3.80 5.94
CA MET A 144 10.46 3.70 6.60
C MET A 144 10.55 4.10 8.07
N LEU A 145 11.63 3.68 8.76
CA LEU A 145 11.89 4.07 10.15
C LEU A 145 12.28 5.55 10.28
N ASP A 146 13.11 6.07 9.38
CA ASP A 146 13.51 7.49 9.38
C ASP A 146 12.30 8.41 9.17
N PHE A 147 11.39 8.04 8.27
CA PHE A 147 10.14 8.76 8.07
C PHE A 147 9.24 8.68 9.31
N ALA A 148 9.12 7.50 9.95
CA ALA A 148 8.33 7.31 11.16
C ALA A 148 8.87 8.16 12.32
N ASP A 149 10.19 8.13 12.53
CA ASP A 149 10.85 8.93 13.57
C ASP A 149 10.69 10.44 13.29
N SER A 150 10.85 10.87 12.04
CA SER A 150 10.66 12.27 11.65
C SER A 150 9.23 12.74 11.90
N CYS A 151 8.22 11.92 11.58
CA CYS A 151 6.82 12.21 11.87
C CYS A 151 6.57 12.30 13.37
N TYR A 152 7.10 11.36 14.15
CA TYR A 152 6.94 11.32 15.59
C TYR A 152 7.54 12.54 16.26
N LEU A 153 8.80 12.90 15.93
CA LEU A 153 9.50 14.07 16.47
C LEU A 153 8.80 15.40 16.14
N LYS A 154 8.16 15.49 14.98
CA LYS A 154 7.41 16.69 14.54
C LYS A 154 5.92 16.63 14.92
N VAL A 155 5.50 15.60 15.66
CA VAL A 155 4.10 15.39 16.09
C VAL A 155 3.11 15.36 14.91
N VAL A 156 3.58 14.89 13.74
CA VAL A 156 2.77 14.73 12.53
C VAL A 156 2.15 13.31 12.53
N PRO A 157 0.82 13.18 12.40
CA PRO A 157 0.19 11.86 12.34
C PRO A 157 0.57 11.15 11.05
N PHE A 158 0.85 9.85 11.16
CA PHE A 158 1.15 9.02 10.01
C PHE A 158 0.45 7.66 10.06
N ILE A 159 0.24 7.11 8.87
CA ILE A 159 -0.22 5.75 8.64
C ILE A 159 1.02 4.91 8.40
N PHE A 160 1.21 3.85 9.17
CA PHE A 160 2.29 2.89 8.97
C PHE A 160 1.76 1.63 8.31
N ASP A 161 2.23 1.37 7.11
CA ASP A 161 1.92 0.22 6.28
C ASP A 161 3.22 -0.52 5.95
N PRO A 162 3.64 -1.49 6.77
CA PRO A 162 4.90 -2.18 6.51
C PRO A 162 4.83 -3.16 5.35
N GLY A 163 3.64 -3.68 5.01
CA GLY A 163 3.45 -4.67 3.96
C GLY A 163 4.42 -5.84 4.08
N GLN A 164 4.95 -6.30 2.97
CA GLN A 164 5.94 -7.39 2.93
C GLN A 164 7.28 -7.07 3.62
N GLN A 165 7.54 -5.80 3.96
CA GLN A 165 8.78 -5.41 4.66
C GLN A 165 8.77 -5.78 6.16
N ILE A 166 7.65 -6.28 6.71
CA ILE A 166 7.54 -6.70 8.12
C ILE A 166 8.70 -7.60 8.53
N ILE A 167 9.10 -8.54 7.69
CA ILE A 167 10.16 -9.51 7.97
C ILE A 167 11.57 -8.88 8.03
N GLN A 168 11.75 -7.68 7.52
CA GLN A 168 13.01 -6.96 7.54
C GLN A 168 13.25 -6.17 8.83
N PHE A 169 12.20 -5.99 9.64
CA PHE A 169 12.31 -5.25 10.90
C PHE A 169 12.67 -6.17 12.05
N THR A 170 13.57 -5.71 12.92
CA THR A 170 13.76 -6.32 14.22
C THR A 170 12.53 -6.08 15.10
N LYS A 171 12.33 -6.93 16.11
CA LYS A 171 11.28 -6.81 17.11
C LYS A 171 11.19 -5.37 17.68
N ARG A 172 12.35 -4.78 18.03
CA ARG A 172 12.44 -3.42 18.60
C ARG A 172 11.99 -2.34 17.61
N GLN A 173 12.43 -2.44 16.37
CA GLN A 173 12.08 -1.49 15.31
C GLN A 173 10.59 -1.50 15.01
N LEU A 174 10.02 -2.70 14.82
CA LEU A 174 8.59 -2.84 14.51
C LEU A 174 7.71 -2.34 15.67
N LYS A 175 8.03 -2.70 16.91
CA LYS A 175 7.33 -2.17 18.10
C LYS A 175 7.37 -0.64 18.17
N ARG A 176 8.54 -0.04 17.89
CA ARG A 176 8.71 1.42 17.90
C ARG A 176 7.83 2.08 16.84
N ALA A 177 7.87 1.60 15.60
CA ALA A 177 7.09 2.16 14.50
C ALA A 177 5.59 2.07 14.77
N ILE A 178 5.10 0.92 15.27
CA ILE A 178 3.69 0.73 15.65
C ILE A 178 3.27 1.75 16.72
N LYS A 179 4.09 1.92 17.78
CA LYS A 179 3.79 2.84 18.88
C LYS A 179 3.75 4.31 18.45
N GLN A 180 4.50 4.67 17.44
CA GLN A 180 4.57 6.02 16.89
C GLN A 180 3.43 6.33 15.90
N ALA A 181 2.85 5.30 15.29
CA ALA A 181 1.84 5.43 14.25
C ALA A 181 0.49 5.91 14.79
N ALA A 182 -0.18 6.78 14.04
CA ALA A 182 -1.58 7.11 14.27
C ALA A 182 -2.52 5.99 13.82
N ILE A 183 -2.16 5.34 12.71
CA ILE A 183 -2.86 4.19 12.15
C ILE A 183 -1.82 3.14 11.76
N TYR A 184 -2.02 1.91 12.20
CA TYR A 184 -1.31 0.73 11.73
C TYR A 184 -2.24 -0.06 10.80
N ILE A 185 -1.82 -0.28 9.54
CA ILE A 185 -2.63 -0.96 8.53
C ILE A 185 -1.88 -2.16 7.99
N VAL A 186 -2.55 -3.32 7.98
CA VAL A 186 -2.00 -4.62 7.56
C VAL A 186 -3.11 -5.51 7.00
N ASN A 187 -2.76 -6.58 6.29
CA ASN A 187 -3.68 -7.67 6.04
C ASN A 187 -3.62 -8.71 7.18
N ASP A 188 -4.47 -9.74 7.13
CA ASP A 188 -4.55 -10.80 8.17
C ASP A 188 -3.27 -11.61 8.30
N TYR A 189 -2.59 -11.91 7.19
CA TYR A 189 -1.29 -12.59 7.18
C TYR A 189 -0.20 -11.69 7.80
N GLU A 190 -0.12 -10.45 7.39
CA GLU A 190 0.81 -9.44 7.92
C GLU A 190 0.57 -9.17 9.41
N LEU A 191 -0.70 -9.19 9.85
CA LEU A 191 -1.04 -9.10 11.27
C LEU A 191 -0.45 -10.28 12.06
N SER A 192 -0.60 -11.50 11.54
CA SER A 192 -0.04 -12.70 12.16
C SER A 192 1.49 -12.65 12.24
N LEU A 193 2.16 -12.17 11.18
CA LEU A 193 3.61 -11.94 11.19
C LEU A 193 4.02 -10.88 12.21
N THR A 194 3.27 -9.79 12.29
CA THR A 194 3.50 -8.73 13.28
C THR A 194 3.45 -9.27 14.69
N GLN A 195 2.43 -10.06 15.00
CA GLN A 195 2.27 -10.69 16.31
C GLN A 195 3.43 -11.64 16.62
N LYS A 196 3.83 -12.46 15.65
CA LYS A 196 4.97 -13.40 15.79
C LYS A 196 6.28 -12.65 16.07
N ILE A 197 6.60 -11.59 15.32
CA ILE A 197 7.86 -10.86 15.46
C ILE A 197 7.88 -10.02 16.74
N THR A 198 6.78 -9.31 17.03
CA THR A 198 6.72 -8.42 18.18
C THR A 198 6.47 -9.15 19.49
N GLY A 199 5.81 -10.30 19.46
CA GLY A 199 5.24 -10.97 20.63
C GLY A 199 4.04 -10.20 21.22
N TYR A 200 3.49 -9.22 20.49
CA TYR A 200 2.26 -8.53 20.87
C TYR A 200 1.05 -9.40 20.55
N ASN A 201 0.12 -9.48 21.48
CA ASN A 201 -1.23 -9.93 21.16
C ASN A 201 -2.04 -8.76 20.57
N LYS A 202 -3.29 -9.00 20.21
CA LYS A 202 -4.16 -7.99 19.59
C LYS A 202 -4.44 -6.80 20.52
N VAL A 203 -4.56 -7.05 21.82
CA VAL A 203 -4.79 -6.01 22.84
C VAL A 203 -3.56 -5.12 22.97
N ASP A 204 -2.36 -5.69 22.89
CA ASP A 204 -1.10 -4.93 22.92
C ASP A 204 -0.99 -4.04 21.67
N LEU A 205 -1.30 -4.55 20.47
CA LEU A 205 -1.30 -3.78 19.25
C LEU A 205 -2.25 -2.59 19.31
N LEU A 206 -3.49 -2.82 19.77
CA LEU A 206 -4.50 -1.78 19.94
C LEU A 206 -4.12 -0.75 21.03
N SER A 207 -3.34 -1.15 22.02
CA SER A 207 -2.88 -0.25 23.08
C SER A 207 -1.71 0.64 22.63
N ASN A 208 -0.98 0.21 21.59
CA ASN A 208 0.19 0.93 21.06
C ASN A 208 -0.13 1.73 19.80
N ALA A 209 -0.91 1.19 18.86
CA ALA A 209 -1.37 1.94 17.69
C ALA A 209 -2.65 2.70 18.04
N GLY A 210 -2.80 3.94 17.56
CA GLY A 210 -4.03 4.71 17.77
C GLY A 210 -5.25 4.06 17.11
N VAL A 211 -5.04 3.49 15.92
CA VAL A 211 -6.02 2.75 15.13
C VAL A 211 -5.33 1.56 14.47
N LEU A 212 -5.95 0.39 14.54
CA LEU A 212 -5.55 -0.81 13.80
C LEU A 212 -6.56 -1.07 12.69
N ILE A 213 -6.08 -1.18 11.45
CA ILE A 213 -6.89 -1.56 10.30
C ILE A 213 -6.36 -2.89 9.78
N THR A 214 -7.22 -3.91 9.74
CA THR A 214 -6.90 -5.22 9.19
C THR A 214 -7.74 -5.49 7.95
N THR A 215 -7.12 -5.63 6.78
CA THR A 215 -7.81 -6.05 5.56
C THR A 215 -7.95 -7.58 5.52
N LEU A 216 -9.11 -8.08 5.11
CA LEU A 216 -9.52 -9.49 5.19
C LEU A 216 -9.92 -10.06 3.82
N GLY A 217 -9.39 -9.50 2.73
CA GLY A 217 -9.71 -9.89 1.36
C GLY A 217 -11.21 -9.77 1.07
N ASN A 218 -11.81 -10.85 0.61
CA ASN A 218 -13.24 -10.90 0.27
C ASN A 218 -14.18 -10.76 1.49
N LYS A 219 -13.66 -10.78 2.71
CA LYS A 219 -14.40 -10.52 3.95
C LYS A 219 -14.40 -9.03 4.33
N GLY A 220 -13.80 -8.16 3.52
CA GLY A 220 -13.73 -6.73 3.76
C GLY A 220 -12.58 -6.34 4.69
N SER A 221 -12.85 -5.57 5.74
CA SER A 221 -11.83 -5.12 6.68
C SER A 221 -12.40 -4.88 8.08
N LEU A 222 -11.52 -4.90 9.06
CA LEU A 222 -11.83 -4.60 10.46
C LEU A 222 -11.04 -3.36 10.88
N ILE A 223 -11.73 -2.36 11.41
CA ILE A 223 -11.15 -1.13 11.95
C ILE A 223 -11.37 -1.12 13.46
N GLU A 224 -10.29 -1.07 14.21
CA GLU A 224 -10.30 -1.14 15.67
C GLU A 224 -9.57 0.04 16.26
N ILE A 225 -10.18 0.67 17.25
CA ILE A 225 -9.67 1.85 17.94
C ILE A 225 -9.70 1.58 19.43
N LYS A 226 -8.59 1.85 20.13
CA LYS A 226 -8.54 1.82 21.59
C LYS A 226 -7.86 3.07 22.11
N ILE A 227 -8.59 3.88 22.86
CA ILE A 227 -8.06 5.08 23.50
C ILE A 227 -8.45 5.02 24.98
N LYS A 228 -7.45 4.83 25.83
CA LYS A 228 -7.64 4.59 27.27
C LYS A 228 -8.57 3.38 27.49
N ASN A 229 -9.70 3.57 28.17
CA ASN A 229 -10.68 2.53 28.48
C ASN A 229 -11.77 2.37 27.38
N ASN A 230 -11.76 3.22 26.36
CA ASN A 230 -12.73 3.16 25.26
C ASN A 230 -12.18 2.35 24.10
N GLN A 231 -12.97 1.39 23.63
CA GLN A 231 -12.65 0.57 22.47
C GLN A 231 -13.84 0.57 21.51
N GLN A 232 -13.55 0.64 20.21
CA GLN A 232 -14.53 0.52 19.14
C GLN A 232 -13.98 -0.48 18.12
N SER A 233 -14.84 -1.34 17.59
CA SER A 233 -14.53 -2.31 16.54
C SER A 233 -15.61 -2.24 15.48
N ILE A 234 -15.20 -2.03 14.22
CA ILE A 234 -16.11 -1.76 13.11
C ILE A 234 -15.73 -2.69 11.96
N GLN A 235 -16.64 -3.62 11.63
CA GLN A 235 -16.50 -4.48 10.46
C GLN A 235 -17.00 -3.73 9.23
N ILE A 236 -16.14 -3.58 8.23
CA ILE A 236 -16.48 -2.98 6.93
C ILE A 236 -16.77 -4.10 5.94
N LYS A 237 -17.98 -4.14 5.44
CA LYS A 237 -18.35 -5.06 4.37
C LYS A 237 -17.64 -4.67 3.07
N PRO A 238 -17.20 -5.64 2.26
CA PRO A 238 -16.59 -5.34 0.96
C PRO A 238 -17.63 -4.67 0.03
N ALA A 239 -17.17 -3.73 -0.77
CA ALA A 239 -17.99 -3.19 -1.84
C ALA A 239 -18.24 -4.28 -2.91
N THR A 240 -19.38 -4.20 -3.59
CA THR A 240 -19.71 -5.17 -4.63
C THR A 240 -18.75 -5.05 -5.81
N VAL A 241 -18.09 -6.15 -6.14
CA VAL A 241 -17.22 -6.31 -7.30
C VAL A 241 -17.97 -7.00 -8.43
N LYS A 242 -17.86 -6.51 -9.67
CA LYS A 242 -18.50 -7.14 -10.84
C LYS A 242 -17.81 -8.45 -11.21
N LYS A 243 -16.50 -8.40 -11.32
CA LYS A 243 -15.63 -9.54 -11.62
C LYS A 243 -14.23 -9.22 -11.09
N VAL A 244 -13.62 -10.13 -10.37
CA VAL A 244 -12.20 -10.03 -10.00
C VAL A 244 -11.37 -10.42 -11.22
N VAL A 245 -10.57 -9.48 -11.72
CA VAL A 245 -9.64 -9.67 -12.85
C VAL A 245 -8.23 -9.90 -12.32
N ASP A 246 -7.78 -9.02 -11.42
CA ASP A 246 -6.46 -9.09 -10.80
C ASP A 246 -6.53 -8.55 -9.36
N PRO A 247 -6.13 -9.31 -8.33
CA PRO A 247 -6.14 -8.84 -6.95
C PRO A 247 -4.97 -7.91 -6.61
N THR A 248 -3.97 -7.78 -7.49
CA THR A 248 -2.77 -6.99 -7.25
C THR A 248 -3.11 -5.50 -7.12
N GLY A 249 -2.53 -4.82 -6.15
CA GLY A 249 -2.76 -3.38 -5.92
C GLY A 249 -4.08 -3.03 -5.23
N ALA A 250 -4.99 -4.00 -5.00
CA ALA A 250 -6.25 -3.73 -4.29
C ALA A 250 -6.02 -3.20 -2.86
N GLY A 251 -4.99 -3.71 -2.18
CA GLY A 251 -4.55 -3.21 -0.87
C GLY A 251 -4.10 -1.75 -0.91
N ASP A 252 -3.34 -1.36 -1.93
CA ASP A 252 -2.86 0.01 -2.13
C ASP A 252 -4.02 0.96 -2.44
N ALA A 253 -4.95 0.53 -3.30
CA ALA A 253 -6.18 1.27 -3.59
C ALA A 253 -7.05 1.43 -2.32
N TYR A 254 -7.16 0.39 -1.48
CA TYR A 254 -7.84 0.46 -0.20
C TYR A 254 -7.23 1.55 0.70
N ARG A 255 -5.90 1.61 0.80
CA ARG A 255 -5.17 2.63 1.57
C ARG A 255 -5.44 4.05 1.05
N ALA A 256 -5.47 4.22 -0.26
CA ALA A 256 -5.85 5.50 -0.88
C ALA A 256 -7.28 5.91 -0.52
N GLY A 257 -8.23 4.97 -0.52
CA GLY A 257 -9.61 5.21 -0.11
C GLY A 257 -9.75 5.58 1.36
N ILE A 258 -9.02 4.90 2.28
CA ILE A 258 -8.94 5.28 3.70
C ILE A 258 -8.45 6.72 3.86
N ILE A 259 -7.37 7.07 3.16
CA ILE A 259 -6.81 8.45 3.18
C ILE A 259 -7.85 9.45 2.67
N LYS A 260 -8.54 9.13 1.57
CA LYS A 260 -9.64 9.99 1.06
C LYS A 260 -10.69 10.22 2.13
N GLY A 261 -11.15 9.18 2.79
CA GLY A 261 -12.11 9.27 3.88
C GLY A 261 -11.60 10.17 5.02
N ILE A 262 -10.36 9.99 5.45
CA ILE A 262 -9.73 10.82 6.49
C ILE A 262 -9.68 12.30 6.08
N THR A 263 -9.41 12.61 4.80
CA THR A 263 -9.31 14.00 4.34
C THR A 263 -10.63 14.76 4.44
N LEU A 264 -11.77 14.09 4.37
CA LEU A 264 -13.09 14.70 4.57
C LEU A 264 -13.26 15.15 6.04
N PHE A 265 -12.64 14.45 6.99
CA PHE A 265 -12.71 14.72 8.42
C PHE A 265 -11.36 15.21 9.01
N LYS A 266 -10.54 15.87 8.19
CA LYS A 266 -9.17 16.27 8.52
C LYS A 266 -9.00 17.00 9.85
N LYS A 267 -9.93 17.89 10.21
CA LYS A 267 -9.86 18.65 11.49
C LYS A 267 -9.94 17.71 12.69
N THR A 268 -10.84 16.75 12.67
CA THR A 268 -11.05 15.75 13.73
C THR A 268 -9.85 14.81 13.83
N PHE A 269 -9.32 14.37 12.69
CA PHE A 269 -8.14 13.51 12.62
C PHE A 269 -6.89 14.20 13.18
N LEU A 270 -6.60 15.44 12.77
CA LEU A 270 -5.44 16.20 13.23
C LEU A 270 -5.51 16.54 14.72
N LYS A 271 -6.71 16.63 15.30
CA LYS A 271 -6.90 16.76 16.75
C LYS A 271 -6.76 15.44 17.51
N LYS A 272 -6.38 14.34 16.83
CA LYS A 272 -6.27 12.99 17.39
C LYS A 272 -7.57 12.48 18.04
N GLN A 273 -8.72 12.98 17.60
CA GLN A 273 -10.04 12.57 18.09
C GLN A 273 -10.56 11.35 17.31
N TYR A 274 -9.78 10.27 17.30
CA TYR A 274 -10.01 9.10 16.44
C TYR A 274 -11.36 8.41 16.70
N LEU A 275 -11.82 8.34 17.96
CA LEU A 275 -13.14 7.78 18.29
C LEU A 275 -14.32 8.59 17.73
N LYS A 276 -14.10 9.86 17.36
CA LYS A 276 -15.13 10.73 16.77
C LYS A 276 -15.19 10.67 15.26
N LEU A 277 -14.29 9.91 14.61
CA LEU A 277 -14.30 9.76 13.17
C LEU A 277 -15.35 8.73 12.73
N PRO A 278 -16.05 8.96 11.62
CA PRO A 278 -17.02 8.02 11.07
C PRO A 278 -16.30 6.88 10.34
N TRP A 279 -15.67 5.99 11.08
CA TRP A 279 -14.83 4.93 10.54
C TRP A 279 -15.56 3.96 9.61
N GLN A 280 -16.88 3.78 9.80
CA GLN A 280 -17.69 3.04 8.86
C GLN A 280 -17.57 3.66 7.46
N LYS A 281 -17.81 4.96 7.34
CA LYS A 281 -17.73 5.70 6.07
C LYS A 281 -16.30 5.71 5.52
N ILE A 282 -15.29 5.93 6.38
CA ILE A 282 -13.88 5.91 5.99
C ILE A 282 -13.48 4.54 5.43
N GLY A 283 -13.90 3.45 6.07
CA GLY A 283 -13.64 2.09 5.60
C GLY A 283 -14.36 1.76 4.29
N GLN A 284 -15.58 2.27 4.11
CA GLN A 284 -16.34 2.13 2.86
C GLN A 284 -15.60 2.79 1.67
N PHE A 285 -14.96 3.96 1.85
CA PHE A 285 -14.11 4.54 0.81
C PHE A 285 -12.93 3.64 0.46
N GLY A 286 -12.30 3.02 1.46
CA GLY A 286 -11.23 2.04 1.24
C GLY A 286 -11.72 0.86 0.39
N SER A 287 -12.82 0.26 0.80
CA SER A 287 -13.41 -0.88 0.10
C SER A 287 -13.82 -0.54 -1.34
N LEU A 288 -14.38 0.65 -1.54
CA LEU A 288 -14.80 1.11 -2.87
C LEU A 288 -13.61 1.33 -3.81
N ALA A 289 -12.53 1.95 -3.33
CA ALA A 289 -11.33 2.17 -4.13
C ALA A 289 -10.68 0.82 -4.53
N ALA A 290 -10.63 -0.14 -3.61
CA ALA A 290 -10.09 -1.47 -3.86
C ALA A 290 -10.81 -2.20 -5.01
N VAL A 291 -12.13 -2.05 -5.13
CA VAL A 291 -12.92 -2.72 -6.17
C VAL A 291 -12.54 -2.26 -7.57
N TYR A 292 -12.21 -0.98 -7.76
CA TYR A 292 -11.76 -0.50 -9.06
C TYR A 292 -10.42 -1.14 -9.49
N ALA A 293 -9.51 -1.36 -8.56
CA ALA A 293 -8.27 -2.08 -8.84
C ALA A 293 -8.56 -3.56 -9.18
N LEU A 294 -9.40 -4.24 -8.37
CA LEU A 294 -9.76 -5.64 -8.58
C LEU A 294 -10.41 -5.94 -9.96
N GLU A 295 -11.11 -4.98 -10.54
CA GLU A 295 -11.82 -5.13 -11.81
C GLU A 295 -10.95 -4.91 -13.06
N ASN A 296 -9.65 -4.63 -12.88
CA ASN A 296 -8.72 -4.36 -13.98
C ASN A 296 -7.41 -5.15 -13.78
N TYR A 297 -6.73 -5.42 -14.88
CA TYR A 297 -5.40 -6.04 -14.85
C TYR A 297 -4.33 -5.00 -14.53
N GLY A 298 -3.41 -5.34 -13.63
CA GLY A 298 -2.32 -4.46 -13.19
C GLY A 298 -2.76 -3.40 -12.18
N THR A 299 -1.79 -2.82 -11.51
CA THR A 299 -2.02 -1.99 -10.32
C THR A 299 -2.40 -0.54 -10.63
N GLN A 300 -2.12 -0.04 -11.84
CA GLN A 300 -2.32 1.36 -12.27
C GLN A 300 -2.99 1.48 -13.63
N ASN A 301 -3.68 0.44 -14.10
CA ASN A 301 -4.37 0.44 -15.41
C ASN A 301 -5.86 0.76 -15.30
N HIS A 302 -6.42 0.80 -14.10
CA HIS A 302 -7.81 1.18 -13.86
C HIS A 302 -7.96 2.70 -13.88
N TYR A 303 -9.14 3.15 -14.32
CA TYR A 303 -9.47 4.58 -14.34
C TYR A 303 -10.90 4.82 -13.84
N TYR A 304 -11.05 5.80 -12.97
CA TYR A 304 -12.34 6.32 -12.54
C TYR A 304 -12.22 7.80 -12.16
N ASN A 305 -13.36 8.49 -12.18
CA ASN A 305 -13.45 9.87 -11.69
C ASN A 305 -14.37 9.96 -10.47
N LEU A 306 -14.39 11.11 -9.81
CA LEU A 306 -15.18 11.31 -8.60
C LEU A 306 -16.69 11.08 -8.81
N GLU A 307 -17.24 11.37 -9.98
CA GLU A 307 -18.67 11.12 -10.27
C GLU A 307 -18.98 9.64 -10.28
N LYS A 308 -18.15 8.83 -10.95
CA LYS A 308 -18.27 7.36 -10.93
C LYS A 308 -18.16 6.81 -9.50
N VAL A 309 -17.23 7.35 -8.72
CA VAL A 309 -17.04 6.97 -7.30
C VAL A 309 -18.30 7.30 -6.49
N LYS A 310 -18.84 8.52 -6.61
CA LYS A 310 -20.05 8.95 -5.90
C LYS A 310 -21.25 8.05 -6.24
N LYS A 311 -21.46 7.82 -7.53
CA LYS A 311 -22.56 6.95 -8.00
C LYS A 311 -22.41 5.53 -7.47
N ARG A 312 -21.21 4.94 -7.55
CA ARG A 312 -20.96 3.58 -7.06
C ARG A 312 -21.10 3.49 -5.55
N TYR A 313 -20.60 4.49 -4.80
CA TYR A 313 -20.77 4.57 -3.37
C TYR A 313 -22.24 4.52 -2.97
N GLN A 314 -23.05 5.38 -3.59
CA GLN A 314 -24.49 5.47 -3.32
C GLN A 314 -25.23 4.16 -3.66
N LEU A 315 -24.88 3.52 -4.78
CA LEU A 315 -25.46 2.22 -5.18
C LEU A 315 -25.06 1.08 -4.23
N THR A 316 -23.82 1.09 -3.73
CA THR A 316 -23.28 0.01 -2.89
C THR A 316 -23.78 0.10 -1.45
N TYR A 317 -23.78 1.30 -0.88
CA TYR A 317 -24.04 1.51 0.54
C TYR A 317 -25.38 2.15 0.85
N GLN A 318 -26.11 2.59 -0.18
CA GLN A 318 -27.41 3.30 -0.05
C GLN A 318 -27.30 4.57 0.82
N GLU A 319 -26.13 5.17 0.85
CA GLU A 319 -25.78 6.36 1.62
C GLU A 319 -25.28 7.46 0.69
N LYS A 320 -25.41 8.74 1.13
CA LYS A 320 -24.78 9.86 0.41
C LYS A 320 -23.27 9.82 0.56
N TYR A 321 -22.59 10.11 -0.54
CA TYR A 321 -21.12 10.19 -0.57
C TYR A 321 -20.59 11.33 0.31
N ASP A 322 -21.25 12.50 0.27
CA ASP A 322 -20.87 13.75 0.99
C ASP A 322 -21.44 13.79 2.40
#